data_102df8b2f3bf50f455e1d27d25eb91a9
#
_entry.id   102df8b2f3bf50f455e1d27d25eb91a9
#
_cell.length_a   1.000
_cell.length_b   1.000
_cell.length_c   1.000
_cell.angle_alpha   90.00
_cell.angle_beta   90.00
_cell.angle_gamma   90.00
#
_symmetry.space_group_name_H-M   'P 1'
#
loop_
_entity.id
_entity.type
_entity.pdbx_description
1 polymer ?
#
loop_
_entity_poly.entity_id
_entity_poly.type
_entity_poly.pdbx_seq_one_letter_code
_entity_poly.pdbx_strand_id
1 'polypeptide(L)'
;MPEPDRRLSSCLIGLILGLLLVGFVSGTPVRHVVQVLPASLALFLLRRRPSWSPYAALPIFLFWFLIMGLIWLHLLGLAHIITGNFSHVEIILTVLIAIWTLFGLLNFFRSSFSATMTSRVLSFSLFLALQIAALWLSMQPYLSHR
;
A
#
# COMPACT_ATOMS: atom_id res chain seq x y z
N MET A 1 13.09 7.49 -17.40
CA MET A 1 11.88 7.54 -16.59
C MET A 1 11.64 9.00 -16.23
N PRO A 2 10.46 9.59 -16.49
CA PRO A 2 10.15 10.92 -15.99
C PRO A 2 10.34 10.96 -14.47
N GLU A 3 10.78 12.07 -13.93
CA GLU A 3 11.10 12.19 -12.51
C GLU A 3 9.92 11.85 -11.57
N PRO A 4 8.66 12.25 -11.88
CA PRO A 4 7.51 11.88 -11.07
C PRO A 4 7.27 10.36 -10.97
N ASP A 5 7.39 9.63 -12.08
CA ASP A 5 7.20 8.18 -12.10
C ASP A 5 8.28 7.44 -11.29
N ARG A 6 9.51 7.97 -11.32
CA ARG A 6 10.62 7.43 -10.53
C ARG A 6 10.37 7.59 -9.03
N ARG A 7 9.87 8.76 -8.61
CA ARG A 7 9.54 9.02 -7.20
C ARG A 7 8.40 8.13 -6.71
N LEU A 8 7.31 7.99 -7.49
CA LEU A 8 6.22 7.08 -7.16
C LEU A 8 6.67 5.62 -7.09
N SER A 9 7.52 5.19 -8.03
CA SER A 9 8.11 3.84 -8.00
C SER A 9 8.93 3.59 -6.75
N SER A 10 9.75 4.56 -6.32
CA SER A 10 10.54 4.44 -5.08
C SER A 10 9.63 4.34 -3.85
N CYS A 11 8.53 5.11 -3.79
CA CYS A 11 7.56 5.04 -2.71
C CYS A 11 6.85 3.67 -2.67
N LEU A 12 6.46 3.10 -3.83
CA LEU A 12 5.88 1.76 -3.90
C LEU A 12 6.88 0.68 -3.45
N ILE A 13 8.15 0.79 -3.85
CA ILE A 13 9.20 -0.14 -3.40
C ILE A 13 9.34 -0.07 -1.88
N GLY A 14 9.41 1.13 -1.30
CA GLY A 14 9.48 1.32 0.15
C GLY A 14 8.27 0.71 0.88
N LEU A 15 7.06 0.91 0.35
CA LEU A 15 5.83 0.31 0.87
C LEU A 15 5.88 -1.23 0.81
N ILE A 16 6.25 -1.81 -0.34
CA ILE A 16 6.33 -3.27 -0.54
C ILE A 16 7.34 -3.87 0.45
N LEU A 17 8.54 -3.29 0.55
CA LEU A 17 9.57 -3.77 1.46
C LEU A 17 9.12 -3.65 2.92
N GLY A 18 8.49 -2.54 3.31
CA GLY A 18 7.95 -2.35 4.66
C GLY A 18 6.93 -3.42 5.02
N LEU A 19 5.97 -3.71 4.14
CA LEU A 19 4.95 -4.74 4.35
C LEU A 19 5.54 -6.15 4.43
N LEU A 20 6.51 -6.48 3.58
CA LEU A 20 7.19 -7.78 3.64
C LEU A 20 7.97 -7.94 4.96
N LEU A 21 8.67 -6.88 5.41
CA LEU A 21 9.38 -6.90 6.69
C LEU A 21 8.40 -7.09 7.87
N VAL A 22 7.25 -6.42 7.87
CA VAL A 22 6.20 -6.67 8.87
C VAL A 22 5.79 -8.14 8.85
N GLY A 23 5.57 -8.71 7.66
CA GLY A 23 5.20 -10.12 7.51
C GLY A 23 6.22 -11.09 8.10
N PHE A 24 7.50 -10.81 7.93
CA PHE A 24 8.58 -11.61 8.54
C PHE A 24 8.61 -11.47 10.06
N VAL A 25 8.54 -10.24 10.57
CA VAL A 25 8.59 -9.97 12.02
C VAL A 25 7.37 -10.55 12.74
N SER A 26 6.19 -10.43 12.15
CA SER A 26 4.94 -10.95 12.72
C SER A 26 4.74 -12.47 12.54
N GLY A 27 5.64 -13.16 11.83
CA GLY A 27 5.51 -14.58 11.53
C GLY A 27 4.40 -14.92 10.53
N THR A 28 3.95 -13.94 9.74
CA THR A 28 2.87 -14.10 8.76
C THR A 28 3.29 -13.71 7.32
N PRO A 29 4.42 -14.26 6.79
CA PRO A 29 4.98 -13.80 5.52
C PRO A 29 4.03 -14.04 4.34
N VAL A 30 3.35 -15.18 4.28
CA VAL A 30 2.43 -15.51 3.17
C VAL A 30 1.30 -14.49 3.07
N ARG A 31 0.74 -14.09 4.21
CA ARG A 31 -0.30 -13.06 4.29
C ARG A 31 0.17 -11.75 3.65
N HIS A 32 1.37 -11.29 3.98
CA HIS A 32 1.90 -10.03 3.48
C HIS A 32 2.33 -10.12 2.01
N VAL A 33 2.79 -11.29 1.55
CA VAL A 33 3.03 -11.53 0.11
C VAL A 33 1.75 -11.31 -0.69
N VAL A 34 0.60 -11.83 -0.24
CA VAL A 34 -0.69 -11.58 -0.91
C VAL A 34 -1.04 -10.09 -0.90
N GLN A 35 -0.82 -9.40 0.22
CA GLN A 35 -1.15 -7.97 0.37
C GLN A 35 -0.32 -7.05 -0.52
N VAL A 36 0.91 -7.42 -0.89
CA VAL A 36 1.77 -6.60 -1.76
C VAL A 36 1.57 -6.84 -3.25
N LEU A 37 0.79 -7.85 -3.66
CA LEU A 37 0.56 -8.15 -5.09
C LEU A 37 0.00 -6.95 -5.88
N PRO A 38 -1.04 -6.22 -5.41
CA PRO A 38 -1.53 -5.05 -6.14
C PRO A 38 -0.48 -3.94 -6.27
N ALA A 39 0.32 -3.70 -5.20
CA ALA A 39 1.40 -2.72 -5.23
C ALA A 39 2.52 -3.12 -6.21
N SER A 40 2.85 -4.40 -6.27
CA SER A 40 3.83 -4.95 -7.22
C SER A 40 3.35 -4.82 -8.66
N LEU A 41 2.05 -5.07 -8.92
CA LEU A 41 1.46 -4.85 -10.23
C LEU A 41 1.46 -3.37 -10.63
N ALA A 42 1.09 -2.47 -9.71
CA ALA A 42 1.16 -1.03 -9.96
C ALA A 42 2.59 -0.56 -10.25
N LEU A 43 3.58 -1.07 -9.53
CA LEU A 43 5.00 -0.80 -9.77
C LEU A 43 5.44 -1.28 -11.17
N PHE A 44 5.02 -2.47 -11.57
CA PHE A 44 5.28 -3.00 -12.91
C PHE A 44 4.68 -2.10 -14.00
N LEU A 45 3.44 -1.64 -13.83
CA LEU A 45 2.77 -0.75 -14.77
C LEU A 45 3.44 0.62 -14.84
N LEU A 46 3.88 1.19 -13.70
CA LEU A 46 4.65 2.44 -13.71
C LEU A 46 5.95 2.31 -14.50
N ARG A 47 6.60 1.15 -14.48
CA ARG A 47 7.79 0.87 -15.29
C ARG A 47 7.49 0.72 -16.79
N ARG A 48 6.30 0.20 -17.13
CA ARG A 48 5.81 0.09 -18.52
C ARG A 48 5.30 1.41 -19.09
N ARG A 49 5.05 2.40 -18.25
CA ARG A 49 4.70 3.79 -18.57
C ARG A 49 3.38 4.04 -19.33
N PRO A 50 2.29 3.30 -19.15
CA PRO A 50 1.01 3.79 -19.64
C PRO A 50 0.63 5.07 -18.87
N SER A 51 0.05 6.06 -19.57
CA SER A 51 -0.28 7.37 -19.00
C SER A 51 -1.20 7.32 -17.78
N TRP A 52 -1.96 6.24 -17.61
CA TRP A 52 -2.88 6.01 -16.50
C TRP A 52 -2.23 5.29 -15.30
N SER A 53 -1.00 4.77 -15.42
CA SER A 53 -0.35 3.98 -14.38
C SER A 53 -0.18 4.69 -13.02
N PRO A 54 0.04 6.02 -12.94
CA PRO A 54 0.07 6.71 -11.65
C PRO A 54 -1.25 6.60 -10.88
N TYR A 55 -2.38 6.53 -11.59
CA TYR A 55 -3.70 6.37 -10.98
C TYR A 55 -3.95 4.95 -10.45
N ALA A 56 -3.15 3.97 -10.84
CA ALA A 56 -3.12 2.65 -10.21
C ALA A 56 -2.40 2.67 -8.84
N ALA A 57 -1.40 3.51 -8.68
CA ALA A 57 -0.65 3.63 -7.42
C ALA A 57 -1.41 4.42 -6.36
N LEU A 58 -2.23 5.39 -6.76
CA LEU A 58 -2.96 6.28 -5.86
C LEU A 58 -3.84 5.53 -4.83
N PRO A 59 -4.74 4.61 -5.24
CA PRO A 59 -5.59 3.89 -4.29
C PRO A 59 -4.79 3.01 -3.33
N ILE A 60 -3.63 2.50 -3.75
CA ILE A 60 -2.75 1.70 -2.90
C ILE A 60 -2.16 2.56 -1.79
N PHE A 61 -1.64 3.75 -2.11
CA PHE A 61 -1.14 4.68 -1.09
C PHE A 61 -2.24 5.13 -0.14
N LEU A 62 -3.42 5.49 -0.65
CA LEU A 62 -4.57 5.87 0.17
C LEU A 62 -4.99 4.74 1.11
N PHE A 63 -5.12 3.52 0.59
CA PHE A 63 -5.53 2.36 1.36
C PHE A 63 -4.56 2.08 2.52
N TRP A 64 -3.26 1.98 2.23
CA TRP A 64 -2.27 1.71 3.26
C TRP A 64 -2.07 2.86 4.24
N PHE A 65 -2.22 4.10 3.78
CA PHE A 65 -2.20 5.26 4.67
C PHE A 65 -3.35 5.22 5.67
N LEU A 66 -4.56 4.86 5.22
CA LEU A 66 -5.72 4.67 6.09
C LEU A 66 -5.52 3.51 7.08
N ILE A 67 -5.01 2.36 6.61
CA ILE A 67 -4.72 1.22 7.51
C ILE A 67 -3.70 1.60 8.57
N MET A 68 -2.62 2.29 8.21
CA MET A 68 -1.64 2.79 9.18
C MET A 68 -2.28 3.75 10.18
N GLY A 69 -3.14 4.66 9.72
CA GLY A 69 -3.91 5.55 10.59
C GLY A 69 -4.78 4.79 11.60
N LEU A 70 -5.49 3.76 11.16
CA LEU A 70 -6.30 2.90 12.05
C LEU A 70 -5.45 2.16 13.08
N ILE A 71 -4.28 1.64 12.68
CA ILE A 71 -3.33 1.00 13.61
C ILE A 71 -2.87 2.01 14.68
N TRP A 72 -2.52 3.23 14.28
CA TRP A 72 -2.10 4.26 15.21
C TRP A 72 -3.21 4.72 16.15
N LEU A 73 -4.46 4.82 15.68
CA LEU A 73 -5.61 5.11 16.52
C LEU A 73 -5.82 4.00 17.57
N HIS A 74 -5.59 2.74 17.19
CA HIS A 74 -5.62 1.62 18.14
C HIS A 74 -4.47 1.71 19.17
N LEU A 75 -3.24 1.94 18.74
CA LEU A 75 -2.08 2.05 19.62
C LEU A 75 -2.19 3.22 20.62
N LEU A 76 -2.87 4.30 20.23
CA LEU A 76 -3.16 5.46 21.10
C LEU A 76 -4.39 5.23 22.01
N GLY A 77 -5.06 4.09 21.92
CA GLY A 77 -6.26 3.78 22.69
C GLY A 77 -7.51 4.56 22.26
N LEU A 78 -7.48 5.22 21.09
CA LEU A 78 -8.59 6.03 20.58
C LEU A 78 -9.62 5.23 19.79
N ALA A 79 -9.26 4.04 19.29
CA ALA A 79 -10.16 3.16 18.57
C ALA A 79 -9.80 1.69 18.82
N HIS A 80 -10.82 0.82 18.86
CA HIS A 80 -10.66 -0.63 19.06
C HIS A 80 -11.08 -1.43 17.80
N ILE A 81 -10.88 -0.84 16.62
CA ILE A 81 -11.25 -1.45 15.33
C ILE A 81 -10.27 -2.57 14.96
N ILE A 82 -9.01 -2.41 15.32
CA ILE A 82 -7.95 -3.40 15.11
C ILE A 82 -7.63 -4.02 16.47
N THR A 83 -7.48 -5.34 16.52
CA THR A 83 -7.09 -6.07 17.72
C THR A 83 -5.73 -6.74 17.48
N GLY A 84 -4.86 -6.71 18.47
CA GLY A 84 -3.55 -7.37 18.42
C GLY A 84 -2.51 -6.69 19.30
N ASN A 85 -1.49 -7.46 19.66
CA ASN A 85 -0.32 -6.93 20.33
C ASN A 85 0.77 -6.67 19.31
N PHE A 86 1.23 -5.43 19.23
CA PHE A 86 2.29 -5.02 18.32
C PHE A 86 3.63 -4.99 19.05
N SER A 87 4.64 -5.65 18.50
CA SER A 87 6.02 -5.53 18.97
C SER A 87 6.58 -4.13 18.64
N HIS A 88 7.62 -3.71 19.36
CA HIS A 88 8.29 -2.43 19.09
C HIS A 88 8.79 -2.32 17.63
N VAL A 89 9.25 -3.44 17.06
CA VAL A 89 9.72 -3.48 15.66
C VAL A 89 8.57 -3.27 14.70
N GLU A 90 7.42 -3.91 14.93
CA GLU A 90 6.22 -3.71 14.12
C GLU A 90 5.73 -2.26 14.18
N ILE A 91 5.77 -1.63 15.36
CA ILE A 91 5.42 -0.20 15.51
C ILE A 91 6.34 0.68 14.67
N ILE A 92 7.66 0.46 14.70
CA ILE A 92 8.61 1.22 13.87
C ILE A 92 8.31 1.01 12.39
N LEU A 93 8.02 -0.21 11.97
CA LEU A 93 7.71 -0.53 10.58
C LEU A 93 6.40 0.14 10.12
N THR A 94 5.38 0.25 10.99
CA THR A 94 4.15 0.99 10.63
C THR A 94 4.42 2.47 10.39
N VAL A 95 5.34 3.10 11.14
CA VAL A 95 5.76 4.48 10.88
C VAL A 95 6.45 4.60 9.53
N LEU A 96 7.36 3.69 9.20
CA LEU A 96 8.05 3.70 7.91
C LEU A 96 7.07 3.53 6.74
N ILE A 97 6.11 2.62 6.86
CA ILE A 97 5.06 2.42 5.86
C ILE A 97 4.21 3.70 5.72
N ALA A 98 3.82 4.33 6.84
CA ALA A 98 3.06 5.58 6.82
C ALA A 98 3.85 6.71 6.12
N ILE A 99 5.16 6.81 6.35
CA ILE A 99 6.03 7.78 5.69
C ILE A 99 6.07 7.53 4.18
N TRP A 100 6.31 6.28 3.73
CA TRP A 100 6.35 5.95 2.31
C TRP A 100 5.02 6.20 1.60
N THR A 101 3.89 5.87 2.24
CA THR A 101 2.56 6.14 1.69
C THR A 101 2.25 7.63 1.62
N LEU A 102 2.59 8.40 2.66
CA LEU A 102 2.44 9.85 2.67
C LEU A 102 3.29 10.53 1.57
N PHE A 103 4.56 10.15 1.44
CA PHE A 103 5.40 10.65 0.35
C PHE A 103 4.87 10.26 -1.03
N GLY A 104 4.33 9.05 -1.18
CA GLY A 104 3.65 8.61 -2.40
C GLY A 104 2.48 9.51 -2.76
N LEU A 105 1.60 9.81 -1.80
CA LEU A 105 0.46 10.71 -1.97
C LEU A 105 0.92 12.13 -2.32
N LEU A 106 1.87 12.69 -1.57
CA LEU A 106 2.39 14.03 -1.83
C LEU A 106 3.02 14.15 -3.22
N ASN A 107 3.81 13.16 -3.64
CA ASN A 107 4.40 13.14 -4.98
C ASN A 107 3.32 13.01 -6.07
N PHE A 108 2.27 12.21 -5.85
CA PHE A 108 1.15 12.10 -6.78
C PHE A 108 0.45 13.45 -6.97
N PHE A 109 0.06 14.12 -5.88
CA PHE A 109 -0.68 15.40 -5.95
C PHE A 109 0.16 16.58 -6.44
N ARG A 110 1.49 16.51 -6.31
CA ARG A 110 2.41 17.54 -6.84
C ARG A 110 2.76 17.34 -8.30
N SER A 111 2.39 16.21 -8.89
CA SER A 111 2.73 15.86 -10.27
C SER A 111 1.50 16.00 -11.16
N SER A 112 1.72 16.43 -12.41
CA SER A 112 0.67 16.48 -13.42
C SER A 112 0.77 15.25 -14.32
N PHE A 113 -0.28 14.44 -14.35
CA PHE A 113 -0.36 13.25 -15.20
C PHE A 113 -1.44 13.43 -16.27
N SER A 114 -1.07 13.18 -17.53
CA SER A 114 -1.98 13.21 -18.66
C SER A 114 -2.64 11.86 -18.86
N ALA A 115 -3.90 11.75 -18.47
CA ALA A 115 -4.74 10.58 -18.76
C ALA A 115 -6.18 11.02 -18.97
N THR A 116 -6.97 10.27 -19.74
CA THR A 116 -8.40 10.53 -19.89
C THR A 116 -9.14 10.28 -18.57
N MET A 117 -10.21 10.99 -18.33
CA MET A 117 -11.00 10.83 -17.09
C MET A 117 -11.44 9.38 -16.90
N THR A 118 -11.91 8.73 -17.95
CA THR A 118 -12.31 7.33 -17.94
C THR A 118 -11.17 6.41 -17.48
N SER A 119 -9.96 6.59 -18.05
CA SER A 119 -8.79 5.79 -17.67
C SER A 119 -8.37 6.02 -16.21
N ARG A 120 -8.50 7.26 -15.71
CA ARG A 120 -8.21 7.58 -14.30
C ARG A 120 -9.15 6.83 -13.36
N VAL A 121 -10.47 6.96 -13.59
CA VAL A 121 -11.50 6.35 -12.75
C VAL A 121 -11.40 4.82 -12.81
N LEU A 122 -11.27 4.25 -14.02
CA LEU A 122 -11.18 2.80 -14.18
C LEU A 122 -9.94 2.23 -13.49
N SER A 123 -8.78 2.85 -13.68
CA SER A 123 -7.53 2.42 -13.07
C SER A 123 -7.58 2.51 -11.54
N PHE A 124 -8.09 3.62 -11.00
CA PHE A 124 -8.28 3.81 -9.57
C PHE A 124 -9.21 2.74 -8.97
N SER A 125 -10.40 2.56 -9.55
CA SER A 125 -11.40 1.62 -9.05
C SER A 125 -10.91 0.17 -9.12
N LEU A 126 -10.24 -0.21 -10.21
CA LEU A 126 -9.69 -1.55 -10.37
C LEU A 126 -8.63 -1.84 -9.30
N PHE A 127 -7.68 -0.93 -9.09
CA PHE A 127 -6.61 -1.16 -8.11
C PHE A 127 -7.08 -1.06 -6.67
N LEU A 128 -8.09 -0.25 -6.38
CA LEU A 128 -8.76 -0.24 -5.08
C LEU A 128 -9.45 -1.59 -4.81
N ALA A 129 -10.19 -2.10 -5.79
CA ALA A 129 -10.84 -3.41 -5.68
C ALA A 129 -9.82 -4.56 -5.50
N LEU A 130 -8.72 -4.54 -6.26
CA LEU A 130 -7.63 -5.51 -6.11
C LEU A 130 -6.99 -5.45 -4.71
N GLN A 131 -6.80 -4.25 -4.16
CA GLN A 131 -6.20 -4.09 -2.84
C GLN A 131 -7.14 -4.58 -1.72
N ILE A 132 -8.44 -4.30 -1.82
CA ILE A 132 -9.46 -4.81 -0.89
C ILE A 132 -9.54 -6.33 -1.00
N ALA A 133 -9.57 -6.89 -2.21
CA ALA A 133 -9.59 -8.33 -2.42
C ALA A 133 -8.33 -9.03 -1.87
N ALA A 134 -7.15 -8.45 -2.07
CA ALA A 134 -5.89 -8.97 -1.51
C ALA A 134 -5.90 -8.95 0.02
N LEU A 135 -6.41 -7.88 0.64
CA LEU A 135 -6.57 -7.82 2.09
C LEU A 135 -7.55 -8.89 2.58
N TRP A 136 -8.73 -8.97 1.97
CA TRP A 136 -9.74 -9.98 2.33
C TRP A 136 -9.21 -11.41 2.20
N LEU A 137 -8.54 -11.72 1.09
CA LEU A 137 -7.93 -13.02 0.85
C LEU A 137 -6.85 -13.34 1.90
N SER A 138 -6.03 -12.35 2.25
CA SER A 138 -4.96 -12.51 3.23
C SER A 138 -5.47 -12.80 4.66
N MET A 139 -6.73 -12.48 4.94
CA MET A 139 -7.37 -12.74 6.24
C MET A 139 -8.00 -14.14 6.33
N GLN A 140 -8.00 -14.91 5.24
CA GLN A 140 -8.59 -16.25 5.26
C GLN A 140 -7.80 -17.19 6.19
N PRO A 141 -8.48 -18.11 6.94
CA PRO A 141 -7.83 -18.96 7.95
C PRO A 141 -6.63 -19.75 7.44
N TYR A 142 -6.69 -20.24 6.20
CA TYR A 142 -5.62 -21.03 5.59
C TYR A 142 -4.35 -20.23 5.24
N LEU A 143 -4.43 -18.88 5.20
CA LEU A 143 -3.28 -18.00 5.00
C LEU A 143 -2.81 -17.30 6.29
N SER A 144 -3.65 -17.33 7.33
CA SER A 144 -3.39 -16.66 8.60
C SER A 144 -2.79 -17.55 9.67
N HIS A 145 -2.57 -18.84 9.40
CA HIS A 145 -1.89 -19.73 10.34
C HIS A 145 -0.45 -19.27 10.57
N ARG A 146 -0.14 -19.10 11.86
CA ARG A 146 1.22 -18.88 12.38
C ARG A 146 1.97 -20.21 12.41
#